data_6fa1b48ac9790020c22000209cf0f926
#
_entry.id   6fa1b48ac9790020c22000209cf0f926
#
_cell.length_a   1.000
_cell.length_b   1.000
_cell.length_c   1.000
_cell.angle_alpha   90.00
_cell.angle_beta   90.00
_cell.angle_gamma   90.00
#
_symmetry.space_group_name_H-M   'P 1'
#
loop_
_entity.id
_entity.type
_entity.pdbx_description
1 polymer ?
#
loop_
_entity_poly.entity_id
_entity_poly.type
_entity_poly.pdbx_seq_one_letter_code
_entity_poly.pdbx_strand_id
1 'polypeptide(L)'
;MARCLQSIRRAALHPGLGGEAVEVVVALDACSDATASICHQQRVGIVRLDARCVGIARAAAAVELLGRGARWLASTDADSEVPGDWLVGQLEQPCDAFCGLVDIAARCLSEHRLRRVFQGRQQWGEGHGRIHGANLGVSAHFYRAVGGFPALRCGEDVQMVRALQACGADVRWAGAPVVFTSARLEGRAAGGFSAYLAEMGAAGAPAVLTGPAIA
;
A
#
# COMPACT_ATOMS: atom_id res chain seq x y z
N MET A 1 12.31 1.06 -1.92
CA MET A 1 12.61 0.27 -0.70
C MET A 1 13.27 1.10 0.42
N ALA A 2 14.50 1.64 0.30
CA ALA A 2 15.16 2.33 1.42
C ALA A 2 14.32 3.46 2.04
N ARG A 3 13.72 4.33 1.23
CA ARG A 3 12.82 5.40 1.70
C ARG A 3 11.56 4.88 2.36
N CYS A 4 11.00 3.80 1.85
CA CYS A 4 9.86 3.10 2.47
C CYS A 4 10.22 2.67 3.91
N LEU A 5 11.31 1.93 4.07
CA LEU A 5 11.75 1.46 5.40
C LEU A 5 12.09 2.61 6.35
N GLN A 6 12.71 3.69 5.86
CA GLN A 6 12.97 4.88 6.65
C GLN A 6 11.69 5.59 7.11
N SER A 7 10.68 5.66 6.24
CA SER A 7 9.39 6.25 6.58
C SER A 7 8.64 5.42 7.63
N ILE A 8 8.63 4.09 7.47
CA ILE A 8 8.04 3.16 8.46
C ILE A 8 8.75 3.30 9.80
N ARG A 9 10.09 3.40 9.81
CA ARG A 9 10.84 3.60 11.06
C ARG A 9 10.46 4.90 11.77
N ARG A 10 10.24 6.01 11.04
CA ARG A 10 9.75 7.25 11.63
C ARG A 10 8.36 7.07 12.25
N ALA A 11 7.45 6.38 11.55
CA ALA A 11 6.12 6.09 12.06
C ALA A 11 6.16 5.18 13.30
N ALA A 12 7.08 4.20 13.33
CA ALA A 12 7.29 3.29 14.46
C ALA A 12 7.82 3.98 15.73
N LEU A 13 8.44 5.15 15.60
CA LEU A 13 8.96 5.96 16.71
C LEU A 13 7.98 7.06 17.15
N HIS A 14 6.77 7.10 16.62
CA HIS A 14 5.80 8.14 16.95
C HIS A 14 5.38 8.05 18.43
N PRO A 15 5.43 9.17 19.19
CA PRO A 15 5.10 9.16 20.62
C PRO A 15 3.69 8.64 20.93
N GLY A 16 2.73 8.83 20.02
CA GLY A 16 1.36 8.36 20.16
C GLY A 16 1.20 6.84 20.23
N LEU A 17 2.25 6.06 19.90
CA LEU A 17 2.26 4.61 20.09
C LEU A 17 2.52 4.20 21.56
N GLY A 18 2.86 5.16 22.44
CA GLY A 18 3.07 4.86 23.86
C GLY A 18 4.22 3.89 24.15
N GLY A 19 5.16 3.73 23.21
CA GLY A 19 6.26 2.75 23.32
C GLY A 19 5.91 1.35 22.85
N GLU A 20 4.74 1.14 22.25
CA GLU A 20 4.38 -0.17 21.66
C GLU A 20 5.40 -0.58 20.59
N ALA A 21 5.88 -1.83 20.66
CA ALA A 21 6.87 -2.35 19.75
C ALA A 21 6.29 -2.51 18.34
N VAL A 22 7.00 -2.03 17.33
CA VAL A 22 6.66 -2.19 15.93
C VAL A 22 7.69 -3.06 15.25
N GLU A 23 7.23 -4.19 14.70
CA GLU A 23 8.04 -5.07 13.89
C GLU A 23 7.79 -4.88 12.41
N VAL A 24 8.84 -4.98 11.60
CA VAL A 24 8.76 -4.85 10.15
C VAL A 24 9.26 -6.12 9.49
N VAL A 25 8.43 -6.69 8.63
CA VAL A 25 8.78 -7.85 7.80
C VAL A 25 8.58 -7.50 6.33
N VAL A 26 9.60 -7.81 5.53
CA VAL A 26 9.59 -7.61 4.07
C VAL A 26 9.52 -8.96 3.37
N ALA A 27 8.51 -9.16 2.55
CA ALA A 27 8.43 -10.30 1.66
C ALA A 27 9.23 -10.04 0.38
N LEU A 28 10.28 -10.83 0.15
CA LEU A 28 11.12 -10.80 -1.05
C LEU A 28 10.64 -11.87 -2.02
N ASP A 29 9.70 -11.50 -2.91
CA ASP A 29 9.12 -12.43 -3.89
C ASP A 29 9.85 -12.31 -5.23
N ALA A 30 10.62 -13.33 -5.58
CA ALA A 30 11.44 -13.41 -6.80
C ALA A 30 12.36 -12.17 -7.01
N CYS A 31 12.87 -11.60 -5.91
CA CYS A 31 13.76 -10.44 -5.98
C CYS A 31 15.19 -10.85 -6.32
N SER A 32 15.73 -10.27 -7.41
CA SER A 32 17.12 -10.46 -7.86
C SER A 32 17.99 -9.19 -7.72
N ASP A 33 17.40 -8.11 -7.19
CA ASP A 33 18.03 -6.81 -7.02
C ASP A 33 18.64 -6.63 -5.60
N ALA A 34 19.10 -5.42 -5.32
CA ALA A 34 19.72 -5.08 -4.02
C ALA A 34 18.71 -5.03 -2.84
N THR A 35 17.43 -5.39 -3.03
CA THR A 35 16.40 -5.26 -2.00
C THR A 35 16.76 -6.04 -0.73
N ALA A 36 17.28 -7.27 -0.86
CA ALA A 36 17.71 -8.07 0.29
C ALA A 36 18.82 -7.37 1.09
N SER A 37 19.82 -6.81 0.41
CA SER A 37 20.91 -6.07 1.06
C SER A 37 20.39 -4.85 1.83
N ILE A 38 19.45 -4.10 1.24
CA ILE A 38 18.80 -2.96 1.89
C ILE A 38 18.06 -3.41 3.15
N CYS A 39 17.31 -4.50 3.11
CA CYS A 39 16.60 -5.04 4.27
C CYS A 39 17.56 -5.43 5.40
N HIS A 40 18.67 -6.10 5.08
CA HIS A 40 19.70 -6.45 6.06
C HIS A 40 20.33 -5.21 6.70
N GLN A 41 20.69 -4.20 5.92
CA GLN A 41 21.22 -2.92 6.42
C GLN A 41 20.22 -2.21 7.35
N GLN A 42 18.94 -2.31 7.03
CA GLN A 42 17.86 -1.73 7.84
C GLN A 42 17.42 -2.63 9.00
N ARG A 43 18.00 -3.83 9.17
CA ARG A 43 17.71 -4.78 10.26
C ARG A 43 16.22 -5.10 10.40
N VAL A 44 15.52 -5.32 9.26
CA VAL A 44 14.12 -5.76 9.22
C VAL A 44 14.01 -7.25 8.97
N GLY A 45 12.90 -7.85 9.38
CA GLY A 45 12.60 -9.25 9.10
C GLY A 45 12.43 -9.49 7.58
N ILE A 46 12.82 -10.67 7.12
CA ILE A 46 12.74 -11.04 5.69
C ILE A 46 12.08 -12.41 5.56
N VAL A 47 11.07 -12.49 4.69
CA VAL A 47 10.53 -13.75 4.18
C VAL A 47 10.88 -13.85 2.70
N ARG A 48 11.48 -14.97 2.26
CA ARG A 48 11.88 -15.21 0.86
C ARG A 48 10.91 -16.13 0.17
N LEU A 49 10.48 -15.77 -1.04
CA LEU A 49 9.54 -16.51 -1.86
C LEU A 49 9.97 -16.45 -3.33
N ASP A 50 9.39 -17.35 -4.13
CA ASP A 50 9.42 -17.30 -5.60
C ASP A 50 8.00 -17.60 -6.16
N ALA A 51 7.00 -16.90 -5.61
CA ALA A 51 5.60 -17.09 -5.97
C ALA A 51 5.14 -16.13 -7.09
N ARG A 52 5.84 -15.00 -7.24
CA ARG A 52 5.46 -13.92 -8.18
C ARG A 52 3.99 -13.53 -8.03
N CYS A 53 3.56 -13.43 -6.78
CA CYS A 53 2.16 -13.22 -6.40
C CYS A 53 2.08 -12.34 -5.15
N VAL A 54 1.55 -11.12 -5.30
CA VAL A 54 1.49 -10.14 -4.20
C VAL A 54 0.66 -10.65 -3.02
N GLY A 55 -0.43 -11.36 -3.26
CA GLY A 55 -1.25 -11.93 -2.19
C GLY A 55 -0.48 -12.96 -1.36
N ILE A 56 0.29 -13.86 -2.01
CA ILE A 56 1.14 -14.83 -1.31
C ILE A 56 2.24 -14.09 -0.54
N ALA A 57 2.85 -13.06 -1.13
CA ALA A 57 3.90 -12.28 -0.49
C ALA A 57 3.39 -11.57 0.78
N ARG A 58 2.24 -10.89 0.70
CA ARG A 58 1.60 -10.24 1.86
C ARG A 58 1.19 -11.27 2.92
N ALA A 59 0.61 -12.40 2.52
CA ALA A 59 0.23 -13.48 3.44
C ALA A 59 1.43 -14.03 4.18
N ALA A 60 2.56 -14.30 3.51
CA ALA A 60 3.76 -14.81 4.13
C ALA A 60 4.36 -13.84 5.18
N ALA A 61 4.41 -12.53 4.86
CA ALA A 61 4.84 -11.52 5.81
C ALA A 61 3.89 -11.42 7.02
N ALA A 62 2.58 -11.50 6.79
CA ALA A 62 1.57 -11.47 7.84
C ALA A 62 1.68 -12.70 8.79
N VAL A 63 1.88 -13.89 8.24
CA VAL A 63 2.09 -15.12 9.03
C VAL A 63 3.30 -14.97 9.97
N GLU A 64 4.40 -14.43 9.47
CA GLU A 64 5.60 -14.18 10.27
C GLU A 64 5.33 -13.21 11.44
N LEU A 65 4.66 -12.09 11.16
CA LEU A 65 4.29 -11.09 12.18
C LEU A 65 3.30 -11.66 13.20
N LEU A 66 2.30 -12.42 12.76
CA LEU A 66 1.32 -13.08 13.64
C LEU A 66 1.97 -14.14 14.53
N GLY A 67 2.99 -14.86 14.02
CA GLY A 67 3.81 -15.79 14.78
C GLY A 67 4.62 -15.13 15.90
N ARG A 68 4.93 -13.84 15.73
CA ARG A 68 5.60 -13.00 16.73
C ARG A 68 4.64 -12.28 17.68
N GLY A 69 3.33 -12.54 17.57
CA GLY A 69 2.32 -11.98 18.45
C GLY A 69 1.76 -10.63 18.04
N ALA A 70 1.92 -10.21 16.78
CA ALA A 70 1.32 -8.96 16.30
C ALA A 70 -0.20 -8.96 16.52
N ARG A 71 -0.72 -7.89 17.13
CA ARG A 71 -2.17 -7.67 17.34
C ARG A 71 -2.82 -6.93 16.18
N TRP A 72 -2.03 -6.15 15.44
CA TRP A 72 -2.43 -5.35 14.29
C TRP A 72 -1.42 -5.54 13.15
N LEU A 73 -1.91 -5.68 11.94
CA LEU A 73 -1.11 -5.80 10.72
C LEU A 73 -1.33 -4.55 9.87
N ALA A 74 -0.30 -3.74 9.70
CA ALA A 74 -0.30 -2.61 8.78
C ALA A 74 0.48 -2.96 7.51
N SER A 75 -0.13 -2.75 6.35
CA SER A 75 0.44 -3.09 5.04
C SER A 75 0.73 -1.86 4.21
N THR A 76 1.92 -1.84 3.60
CA THR A 76 2.30 -0.84 2.60
C THR A 76 3.15 -1.46 1.49
N ASP A 77 3.35 -0.72 0.39
CA ASP A 77 4.16 -1.19 -0.74
C ASP A 77 5.62 -0.76 -0.60
N ALA A 78 6.53 -1.54 -1.16
CA ALA A 78 7.98 -1.32 -1.08
C ALA A 78 8.49 -0.03 -1.75
N ASP A 79 7.67 0.59 -2.59
CA ASP A 79 7.92 1.87 -3.28
C ASP A 79 7.09 3.02 -2.75
N SER A 80 6.37 2.81 -1.64
CA SER A 80 5.56 3.81 -0.94
C SER A 80 6.32 4.44 0.23
N GLU A 81 5.90 5.63 0.62
CA GLU A 81 6.41 6.37 1.79
C GLU A 81 5.22 6.70 2.70
N VAL A 82 5.27 6.25 3.94
CA VAL A 82 4.22 6.47 4.93
C VAL A 82 4.49 7.75 5.72
N PRO A 83 3.47 8.52 6.14
CA PRO A 83 3.67 9.67 7.02
C PRO A 83 4.03 9.23 8.45
N GLY A 84 4.50 10.16 9.28
CA GLY A 84 4.97 9.85 10.64
C GLY A 84 3.87 9.35 11.57
N ASP A 85 2.64 9.76 11.36
CA ASP A 85 1.44 9.39 12.10
C ASP A 85 0.72 8.14 11.54
N TRP A 86 1.31 7.46 10.56
CA TRP A 86 0.67 6.36 9.81
C TRP A 86 0.11 5.25 10.71
N LEU A 87 0.89 4.77 11.68
CA LEU A 87 0.45 3.71 12.59
C LEU A 87 -0.52 4.24 13.65
N VAL A 88 -0.25 5.43 14.18
CA VAL A 88 -1.13 6.07 15.17
C VAL A 88 -2.51 6.33 14.56
N GLY A 89 -2.58 6.89 13.37
CA GLY A 89 -3.85 7.16 12.70
C GLY A 89 -4.67 5.91 12.41
N GLN A 90 -4.02 4.74 12.22
CA GLN A 90 -4.72 3.46 12.10
C GLN A 90 -5.26 2.95 13.44
N LEU A 91 -4.60 3.30 14.56
CA LEU A 91 -4.89 2.77 15.90
C LEU A 91 -5.66 3.76 16.79
N GLU A 92 -5.79 5.02 16.39
CA GLU A 92 -6.37 6.10 17.19
C GLU A 92 -7.85 5.88 17.51
N GLN A 93 -8.58 5.28 16.59
CA GLN A 93 -9.99 4.93 16.79
C GLN A 93 -10.18 3.44 16.70
N PRO A 94 -11.03 2.85 17.58
CA PRO A 94 -11.34 1.44 17.52
C PRO A 94 -11.94 1.08 16.16
N CYS A 95 -11.33 0.14 15.45
CA CYS A 95 -11.87 -0.49 14.25
C CYS A 95 -11.21 -1.86 14.08
N ASP A 96 -11.80 -2.72 13.27
CA ASP A 96 -11.28 -4.05 12.98
C ASP A 96 -10.37 -4.04 11.75
N ALA A 97 -10.66 -3.11 10.83
CA ALA A 97 -9.84 -2.85 9.66
C ALA A 97 -9.82 -1.36 9.30
N PHE A 98 -8.71 -0.93 8.72
CA PHE A 98 -8.46 0.43 8.28
C PHE A 98 -8.13 0.44 6.78
N CYS A 99 -8.88 1.20 6.01
CA CYS A 99 -8.64 1.47 4.60
C CYS A 99 -8.31 2.95 4.44
N GLY A 100 -7.04 3.27 4.17
CA GLY A 100 -6.58 4.63 3.97
C GLY A 100 -6.37 4.99 2.50
N LEU A 101 -6.25 6.28 2.24
CA LEU A 101 -5.99 6.82 0.91
C LEU A 101 -4.51 6.74 0.53
N VAL A 102 -4.25 6.70 -0.77
CA VAL A 102 -2.92 6.88 -1.34
C VAL A 102 -2.89 8.11 -2.24
N ASP A 103 -1.72 8.74 -2.35
CA ASP A 103 -1.44 9.79 -3.31
C ASP A 103 -0.12 9.48 -4.04
N ILE A 104 0.18 10.21 -5.09
CA ILE A 104 1.38 10.01 -5.89
C ILE A 104 2.54 10.84 -5.34
N ALA A 105 3.67 10.21 -5.06
CA ALA A 105 4.91 10.87 -4.70
C ALA A 105 5.54 11.53 -5.95
N ALA A 106 5.03 12.69 -6.32
CA ALA A 106 5.51 13.42 -7.50
C ALA A 106 6.86 14.09 -7.26
N ARG A 107 7.86 13.76 -8.08
CA ARG A 107 9.26 14.23 -7.96
C ARG A 107 9.74 15.01 -9.17
N CYS A 108 9.01 14.95 -10.29
CA CYS A 108 9.29 15.69 -11.52
C CYS A 108 8.01 16.26 -12.12
N LEU A 109 8.13 17.11 -13.14
CA LEU A 109 7.00 17.85 -13.73
C LEU A 109 5.92 16.91 -14.31
N SER A 110 6.32 15.81 -14.95
CA SER A 110 5.38 14.81 -15.49
C SER A 110 4.60 14.11 -14.39
N GLU A 111 5.25 13.73 -13.27
CA GLU A 111 4.62 13.13 -12.12
C GLU A 111 3.66 14.10 -11.41
N HIS A 112 4.00 15.40 -11.32
CA HIS A 112 3.09 16.42 -10.81
C HIS A 112 1.83 16.58 -11.68
N ARG A 113 1.95 16.46 -13.01
CA ARG A 113 0.79 16.46 -13.91
C ARG A 113 -0.08 15.23 -13.68
N LEU A 114 0.52 14.05 -13.63
CA LEU A 114 -0.16 12.79 -13.36
C LEU A 114 -0.88 12.83 -12.00
N ARG A 115 -0.19 13.31 -10.97
CA ARG A 115 -0.77 13.48 -9.62
C ARG A 115 -2.02 14.37 -9.63
N ARG A 116 -2.01 15.51 -10.34
CA ARG A 116 -3.18 16.37 -10.45
C ARG A 116 -4.37 15.66 -11.11
N VAL A 117 -4.14 14.89 -12.18
CA VAL A 117 -5.21 14.10 -12.82
C VAL A 117 -5.72 13.02 -11.87
N PHE A 118 -4.82 12.33 -11.17
CA PHE A 118 -5.16 11.33 -10.17
C PHE A 118 -6.01 11.94 -9.05
N GLN A 119 -5.56 13.06 -8.47
CA GLN A 119 -6.27 13.76 -7.40
C GLN A 119 -7.67 14.22 -7.81
N GLY A 120 -7.83 14.72 -9.03
CA GLY A 120 -9.13 15.13 -9.57
C GLY A 120 -10.14 14.00 -9.78
N ARG A 121 -9.67 12.74 -9.82
CA ARG A 121 -10.51 11.54 -9.97
C ARG A 121 -10.75 10.78 -8.66
N GLN A 122 -10.15 11.25 -7.56
CA GLN A 122 -10.28 10.63 -6.25
C GLN A 122 -11.42 11.29 -5.46
N GLN A 123 -12.13 10.46 -4.69
CA GLN A 123 -12.92 10.95 -3.58
C GLN A 123 -12.01 11.01 -2.35
N TRP A 124 -11.76 12.21 -1.87
CA TRP A 124 -10.96 12.48 -0.69
C TRP A 124 -11.84 12.58 0.56
N GLY A 125 -11.26 12.24 1.73
CA GLY A 125 -11.94 12.35 3.02
C GLY A 125 -12.49 11.03 3.55
N GLU A 126 -13.18 11.10 4.66
CA GLU A 126 -13.78 9.94 5.33
C GLU A 126 -14.88 9.30 4.46
N GLY A 127 -15.03 7.97 4.59
CA GLY A 127 -16.08 7.24 3.87
C GLY A 127 -15.81 7.03 2.37
N HIS A 128 -14.55 7.17 1.91
CA HIS A 128 -14.19 7.14 0.48
C HIS A 128 -14.44 5.79 -0.24
N GLY A 129 -14.58 4.68 0.49
CA GLY A 129 -14.84 3.35 -0.07
C GLY A 129 -13.73 2.75 -0.94
N ARG A 130 -12.52 3.32 -0.94
CA ARG A 130 -11.39 2.86 -1.75
C ARG A 130 -10.49 1.92 -0.96
N ILE A 131 -9.97 0.91 -1.64
CA ILE A 131 -9.08 -0.09 -1.05
C ILE A 131 -7.72 0.00 -1.72
N HIS A 132 -6.69 0.14 -0.90
CA HIS A 132 -5.30 0.19 -1.34
C HIS A 132 -4.44 -0.66 -0.40
N GLY A 133 -3.87 -1.75 -0.91
CA GLY A 133 -2.95 -2.59 -0.14
C GLY A 133 -1.72 -1.84 0.37
N ALA A 134 -1.41 -0.67 -0.22
CA ALA A 134 -0.35 0.23 0.23
C ALA A 134 -0.71 1.04 1.48
N ASN A 135 -2.01 1.11 1.87
CA ASN A 135 -2.47 1.81 3.08
C ASN A 135 -3.64 1.05 3.72
N LEU A 136 -3.36 -0.14 4.21
CA LEU A 136 -4.35 -1.07 4.76
C LEU A 136 -3.89 -1.53 6.14
N GLY A 137 -4.81 -1.52 7.11
CA GLY A 137 -4.62 -2.06 8.44
C GLY A 137 -5.69 -3.09 8.78
N VAL A 138 -5.36 -4.09 9.59
CA VAL A 138 -6.33 -5.10 10.05
C VAL A 138 -5.91 -5.71 11.38
N SER A 139 -6.86 -5.93 12.27
CA SER A 139 -6.62 -6.64 13.52
C SER A 139 -6.25 -8.11 13.25
N ALA A 140 -5.34 -8.65 14.07
CA ALA A 140 -4.93 -10.05 13.96
C ALA A 140 -6.11 -11.02 14.10
N HIS A 141 -7.13 -10.64 14.89
CA HIS A 141 -8.35 -11.43 15.07
C HIS A 141 -9.10 -11.59 13.74
N PHE A 142 -9.48 -10.50 13.11
CA PHE A 142 -10.24 -10.53 11.87
C PHE A 142 -9.42 -10.99 10.67
N TYR A 143 -8.11 -10.69 10.63
CA TYR A 143 -7.23 -11.26 9.61
C TYR A 143 -7.28 -12.80 9.61
N ARG A 144 -7.20 -13.43 10.79
CA ARG A 144 -7.31 -14.89 10.91
C ARG A 144 -8.71 -15.39 10.58
N ALA A 145 -9.75 -14.68 11.01
CA ALA A 145 -11.15 -15.07 10.78
C ALA A 145 -11.50 -15.17 9.28
N VAL A 146 -10.91 -14.29 8.44
CA VAL A 146 -11.16 -14.31 6.98
C VAL A 146 -10.14 -15.14 6.20
N GLY A 147 -9.15 -15.76 6.87
CA GLY A 147 -8.11 -16.56 6.23
C GLY A 147 -6.98 -15.71 5.60
N GLY A 148 -6.94 -14.41 5.85
CA GLY A 148 -5.88 -13.49 5.44
C GLY A 148 -5.91 -13.09 3.97
N PHE A 149 -4.76 -12.67 3.44
CA PHE A 149 -4.64 -12.29 2.02
C PHE A 149 -4.79 -13.52 1.11
N PRO A 150 -5.70 -13.50 0.14
CA PRO A 150 -5.85 -14.58 -0.84
C PRO A 150 -4.66 -14.61 -1.81
N ALA A 151 -4.38 -15.79 -2.38
CA ALA A 151 -3.30 -16.04 -3.32
C ALA A 151 -3.58 -15.44 -4.71
N LEU A 152 -3.80 -14.13 -4.79
CA LEU A 152 -4.08 -13.41 -6.02
C LEU A 152 -2.89 -12.55 -6.44
N ARG A 153 -2.68 -12.45 -7.75
CA ARG A 153 -1.65 -11.58 -8.34
C ARG A 153 -2.05 -10.10 -8.39
N CYS A 154 -3.35 -9.82 -8.22
CA CYS A 154 -3.94 -8.49 -8.16
C CYS A 154 -5.30 -8.56 -7.47
N GLY A 155 -5.68 -7.50 -6.70
CA GLY A 155 -6.97 -7.42 -6.02
C GLY A 155 -7.08 -8.28 -4.76
N GLU A 156 -5.96 -8.74 -4.21
CA GLU A 156 -5.89 -9.48 -2.94
C GLU A 156 -6.37 -8.65 -1.77
N ASP A 157 -6.08 -7.35 -1.79
CA ASP A 157 -6.53 -6.36 -0.82
C ASP A 157 -8.05 -6.15 -0.91
N VAL A 158 -8.58 -5.99 -2.10
CA VAL A 158 -10.03 -5.83 -2.35
C VAL A 158 -10.78 -7.06 -1.87
N GLN A 159 -10.31 -8.28 -2.20
CA GLN A 159 -10.98 -9.50 -1.79
C GLN A 159 -10.92 -9.68 -0.28
N MET A 160 -9.79 -9.37 0.36
CA MET A 160 -9.67 -9.45 1.82
C MET A 160 -10.63 -8.47 2.51
N VAL A 161 -10.68 -7.21 2.09
CA VAL A 161 -11.59 -6.23 2.71
C VAL A 161 -13.06 -6.61 2.52
N ARG A 162 -13.43 -7.15 1.36
CA ARG A 162 -14.79 -7.67 1.14
C ARG A 162 -15.12 -8.85 2.07
N ALA A 163 -14.17 -9.73 2.32
CA ALA A 163 -14.34 -10.83 3.27
C ALA A 163 -14.49 -10.32 4.70
N LEU A 164 -13.71 -9.29 5.10
CA LEU A 164 -13.84 -8.62 6.39
C LEU A 164 -15.23 -8.01 6.57
N GLN A 165 -15.74 -7.28 5.57
CA GLN A 165 -17.11 -6.73 5.60
C GLN A 165 -18.17 -7.81 5.70
N ALA A 166 -18.02 -8.92 4.95
CA ALA A 166 -18.94 -10.06 4.99
C ALA A 166 -18.95 -10.78 6.36
N CYS A 167 -17.83 -10.75 7.09
CA CYS A 167 -17.72 -11.25 8.47
C CYS A 167 -18.19 -10.26 9.54
N GLY A 168 -18.69 -9.08 9.16
CA GLY A 168 -19.17 -8.06 10.10
C GLY A 168 -18.07 -7.26 10.79
N ALA A 169 -16.84 -7.23 10.24
CA ALA A 169 -15.77 -6.38 10.74
C ALA A 169 -16.13 -4.89 10.58
N ASP A 170 -15.79 -4.08 11.58
CA ASP A 170 -15.86 -2.62 11.47
C ASP A 170 -14.71 -2.11 10.63
N VAL A 171 -15.02 -1.67 9.38
CA VAL A 171 -14.06 -1.17 8.40
C VAL A 171 -14.10 0.34 8.35
N ARG A 172 -13.03 0.99 8.85
CA ARG A 172 -12.86 2.44 8.78
C ARG A 172 -12.30 2.86 7.43
N TRP A 173 -12.97 3.79 6.75
CA TRP A 173 -12.57 4.40 5.48
C TRP A 173 -12.03 5.80 5.75
N ALA A 174 -10.73 5.88 6.06
CA ALA A 174 -10.12 7.08 6.62
C ALA A 174 -9.48 7.98 5.56
N GLY A 175 -9.81 9.26 5.60
CA GLY A 175 -9.22 10.28 4.75
C GLY A 175 -7.75 10.59 5.07
N ALA A 176 -7.30 10.23 6.27
CA ALA A 176 -5.91 10.37 6.74
C ALA A 176 -5.57 9.21 7.70
N PRO A 177 -4.29 8.84 7.84
CA PRO A 177 -3.11 9.34 7.10
C PRO A 177 -3.06 8.87 5.64
N VAL A 178 -2.49 9.70 4.75
CA VAL A 178 -2.34 9.40 3.32
C VAL A 178 -0.94 8.85 3.05
N VAL A 179 -0.85 7.73 2.35
CA VAL A 179 0.43 7.13 1.94
C VAL A 179 0.81 7.61 0.54
N PHE A 180 2.09 7.96 0.34
CA PHE A 180 2.60 8.40 -0.95
C PHE A 180 3.26 7.25 -1.69
N THR A 181 2.71 6.88 -2.85
CA THR A 181 3.24 5.78 -3.66
C THR A 181 3.92 6.25 -4.94
N SER A 182 4.63 5.36 -5.62
CA SER A 182 5.39 5.66 -6.84
C SER A 182 4.50 6.02 -8.02
N ALA A 183 4.94 7.00 -8.81
CA ALA A 183 4.32 7.40 -10.09
C ALA A 183 4.68 6.48 -11.27
N ARG A 184 5.34 5.34 -11.04
CA ARG A 184 5.77 4.44 -12.13
C ARG A 184 4.57 3.92 -12.92
N LEU A 185 4.71 3.91 -14.25
CA LEU A 185 3.68 3.43 -15.18
C LEU A 185 3.85 1.94 -15.54
N GLU A 186 5.02 1.36 -15.23
CA GLU A 186 5.32 -0.05 -15.43
C GLU A 186 5.38 -0.76 -14.07
N GLY A 187 4.64 -1.83 -13.92
CA GLY A 187 4.56 -2.63 -12.70
C GLY A 187 4.63 -4.12 -12.97
N ARG A 188 4.92 -4.91 -11.91
CA ARG A 188 4.99 -6.37 -12.00
C ARG A 188 3.60 -7.04 -12.05
N ALA A 189 2.58 -6.38 -11.49
CA ALA A 189 1.21 -6.88 -11.45
C ALA A 189 0.42 -6.33 -12.64
N ALA A 190 -0.01 -7.18 -13.55
CA ALA A 190 -0.96 -6.82 -14.59
C ALA A 190 -2.30 -6.41 -13.93
N GLY A 191 -2.84 -5.23 -14.29
CA GLY A 191 -4.06 -4.68 -13.68
C GLY A 191 -3.86 -4.02 -12.31
N GLY A 192 -2.62 -3.87 -11.83
CA GLY A 192 -2.29 -3.16 -10.59
C GLY A 192 -2.31 -1.63 -10.74
N PHE A 193 -1.91 -0.92 -9.68
CA PHE A 193 -1.93 0.55 -9.61
C PHE A 193 -1.15 1.24 -10.76
N SER A 194 0.00 0.69 -11.16
CA SER A 194 0.78 1.20 -12.30
C SER A 194 0.02 1.13 -13.63
N ALA A 195 -0.74 0.05 -13.89
CA ALA A 195 -1.58 -0.07 -15.07
C ALA A 195 -2.70 0.97 -15.05
N TYR A 196 -3.35 1.18 -13.91
CA TYR A 196 -4.35 2.23 -13.72
C TYR A 196 -3.77 3.63 -13.98
N LEU A 197 -2.55 3.91 -13.51
CA LEU A 197 -1.87 5.19 -13.79
C LEU A 197 -1.52 5.37 -15.28
N ALA A 198 -1.11 4.29 -15.96
CA ALA A 198 -0.80 4.32 -17.39
C ALA A 198 -2.04 4.65 -18.23
N GLU A 199 -3.18 4.01 -17.93
CA GLU A 199 -4.46 4.31 -18.58
C GLU A 199 -4.90 5.77 -18.33
N MET A 200 -4.74 6.27 -17.12
CA MET A 200 -5.02 7.66 -16.79
C MET A 200 -4.13 8.65 -17.55
N GLY A 201 -2.83 8.34 -17.65
CA GLY A 201 -1.85 9.16 -18.37
C GLY A 201 -2.19 9.23 -19.85
N ALA A 202 -2.58 8.12 -20.46
CA ALA A 202 -3.02 8.06 -21.86
C ALA A 202 -4.32 8.83 -22.12
N ALA A 203 -5.28 8.75 -21.21
CA ALA A 203 -6.55 9.46 -21.32
C ALA A 203 -6.46 10.98 -21.06
N GLY A 204 -5.39 11.45 -20.41
CA GLY A 204 -5.15 12.86 -20.11
C GLY A 204 -4.20 13.57 -21.08
N ALA A 205 -3.65 12.89 -22.08
CA ALA A 205 -2.87 13.53 -23.15
C ALA A 205 -3.84 14.35 -24.01
N PRO A 206 -3.61 15.68 -24.23
CA PRO A 206 -4.38 16.42 -25.19
C PRO A 206 -4.20 15.76 -26.55
N ALA A 207 -5.30 15.49 -27.26
CA ALA A 207 -5.26 15.08 -28.65
C ALA A 207 -4.37 16.09 -29.40
N VAL A 208 -3.25 15.65 -29.93
CA VAL A 208 -2.46 16.45 -30.85
C VAL A 208 -3.35 16.61 -32.07
N LEU A 209 -4.01 17.77 -32.17
CA LEU A 209 -4.68 18.16 -33.38
C LEU A 209 -3.59 18.32 -34.45
N THR A 210 -3.35 17.27 -35.22
CA THR A 210 -2.67 17.37 -36.49
C THR A 210 -3.60 18.17 -37.39
N GLY A 211 -3.41 19.50 -37.45
CA GLY A 211 -4.05 20.36 -38.43
C GLY A 211 -3.68 19.88 -39.83
N PRO A 212 -4.56 19.97 -40.82
CA PRO A 212 -4.27 19.60 -42.19
C PRO A 212 -3.09 20.44 -42.70
N ALA A 213 -2.11 19.77 -43.31
CA ALA A 213 -1.07 20.44 -44.07
C ALA A 213 -1.76 21.28 -45.19
N ILE A 214 -1.58 22.61 -45.14
CA ILE A 214 -1.97 23.48 -46.21
C ILE A 214 -0.91 23.30 -47.31
N ALA A 215 -1.39 22.87 -48.50
CA ALA A 215 -0.62 22.78 -49.74
C ALA A 215 -0.33 24.17 -50.31
#